data_2f679b8de73d7f24b2dceacd60e864c9
#
_entry.id   2f679b8de73d7f24b2dceacd60e864c9
#
_cell.length_a   1.000
_cell.length_b   1.000
_cell.length_c   1.000
_cell.angle_alpha   90.00
_cell.angle_beta   90.00
_cell.angle_gamma   90.00
#
_symmetry.space_group_name_H-M   'P 1'
#
loop_
_entity.id
_entity.type
_entity.pdbx_description
1 polymer ?
#
loop_
_entity_poly.entity_id
_entity_poly.type
_entity_poly.pdbx_seq_one_letter_code
_entity_poly.pdbx_strand_id
1 'polypeptide(L)'
;AGAVLAVAASGQAQAQTKLLRFPAIHGDRVAFTYGGDIWTASASGGTATRITAHPGIEVFAHFSPDGKWLAFTGQYDGDEQVYVVPSGGGVPKQLTFYPARGPLTPRWGWENQVYGWTPDGKRIVFRSSRDSWSTGISRLYTVSAAGGPAEPMPMPEAGAGDLSADGAQVVYSPFFRDFRPEKRYSGGTANDLFIFNTKTGDAKRIVDDPRADRDPM
;
A
#
# COMPACT_ATOMS: atom_id res chain seq x y z
N ALA A 1 -35.47 -29.41 -48.83
CA ALA A 1 -34.13 -28.87 -48.57
C ALA A 1 -34.21 -27.80 -47.53
N GLY A 2 -33.85 -28.13 -46.28
CA GLY A 2 -33.83 -27.18 -45.15
C GLY A 2 -32.38 -26.73 -44.92
N ALA A 3 -32.14 -25.43 -45.01
CA ALA A 3 -30.85 -24.82 -44.70
C ALA A 3 -30.75 -24.63 -43.18
N VAL A 4 -29.75 -25.27 -42.53
CA VAL A 4 -29.39 -25.02 -41.12
C VAL A 4 -28.43 -23.84 -41.10
N LEU A 5 -28.86 -22.70 -40.58
CA LEU A 5 -28.00 -21.57 -40.28
C LEU A 5 -27.21 -21.90 -39.00
N ALA A 6 -25.92 -22.16 -39.12
CA ALA A 6 -24.99 -22.23 -37.99
C ALA A 6 -24.68 -20.79 -37.55
N VAL A 7 -25.19 -20.39 -36.39
CA VAL A 7 -24.77 -19.16 -35.69
C VAL A 7 -23.41 -19.42 -35.06
N ALA A 8 -22.37 -18.88 -35.67
CA ALA A 8 -21.05 -18.84 -35.07
C ALA A 8 -21.07 -17.87 -33.89
N ALA A 9 -21.02 -18.40 -32.67
CA ALA A 9 -20.77 -17.58 -31.48
C ALA A 9 -19.34 -17.01 -31.57
N SER A 10 -19.22 -15.74 -31.95
CA SER A 10 -17.96 -15.00 -31.85
C SER A 10 -17.62 -14.84 -30.37
N GLY A 11 -16.77 -15.72 -29.86
CA GLY A 11 -16.15 -15.51 -28.55
C GLY A 11 -15.36 -14.20 -28.60
N GLN A 12 -15.88 -13.16 -27.96
CA GLN A 12 -15.11 -11.94 -27.74
C GLN A 12 -13.90 -12.36 -26.90
N ALA A 13 -12.72 -12.27 -27.50
CA ALA A 13 -11.48 -12.34 -26.74
C ALA A 13 -11.51 -11.21 -25.70
N GLN A 14 -11.69 -11.56 -24.44
CA GLN A 14 -11.63 -10.60 -23.35
C GLN A 14 -10.22 -10.00 -23.37
N ALA A 15 -10.14 -8.70 -23.69
CA ALA A 15 -8.89 -7.96 -23.65
C ALA A 15 -8.34 -8.05 -22.21
N GLN A 16 -7.26 -8.82 -22.05
CA GLN A 16 -6.66 -9.03 -20.75
C GLN A 16 -5.94 -7.75 -20.32
N THR A 17 -6.50 -7.03 -19.35
CA THR A 17 -5.91 -5.82 -18.81
C THR A 17 -4.67 -6.19 -18.00
N LYS A 18 -3.48 -5.75 -18.44
CA LYS A 18 -2.20 -6.11 -17.83
C LYS A 18 -1.63 -5.03 -16.88
N LEU A 19 -2.38 -3.98 -16.59
CA LEU A 19 -1.91 -2.79 -15.86
C LEU A 19 -2.51 -2.63 -14.46
N LEU A 20 -3.03 -3.70 -13.88
CA LEU A 20 -3.52 -3.70 -12.50
C LEU A 20 -2.32 -3.72 -11.54
N ARG A 21 -2.35 -2.85 -10.52
CA ARG A 21 -1.27 -2.72 -9.54
C ARG A 21 -1.83 -2.68 -8.13
N PHE A 22 -0.97 -3.03 -7.17
CA PHE A 22 -1.20 -2.88 -5.73
C PHE A 22 -2.54 -3.48 -5.28
N PRO A 23 -2.73 -4.80 -5.48
CA PRO A 23 -3.96 -5.47 -5.07
C PRO A 23 -4.04 -5.56 -3.55
N ALA A 24 -5.25 -5.39 -3.01
CA ALA A 24 -5.60 -5.69 -1.64
C ALA A 24 -6.90 -6.49 -1.63
N ILE A 25 -7.03 -7.43 -0.69
CA ILE A 25 -8.20 -8.30 -0.61
C ILE A 25 -8.86 -8.20 0.76
N HIS A 26 -10.20 -8.23 0.77
CA HIS A 26 -11.00 -8.36 1.98
C HIS A 26 -12.24 -9.19 1.67
N GLY A 27 -12.35 -10.39 2.28
CA GLY A 27 -13.40 -11.36 1.94
C GLY A 27 -13.34 -11.75 0.47
N ASP A 28 -14.43 -11.51 -0.25
CA ASP A 28 -14.56 -11.74 -1.70
C ASP A 28 -14.28 -10.50 -2.56
N ARG A 29 -13.81 -9.41 -1.97
CA ARG A 29 -13.56 -8.14 -2.67
C ARG A 29 -12.08 -7.88 -2.83
N VAL A 30 -11.70 -7.45 -4.03
CA VAL A 30 -10.34 -7.01 -4.37
C VAL A 30 -10.38 -5.53 -4.70
N ALA A 31 -9.48 -4.74 -4.07
CA ALA A 31 -9.17 -3.38 -4.49
C ALA A 31 -7.85 -3.36 -5.26
N PHE A 32 -7.72 -2.48 -6.24
CA PHE A 32 -6.51 -2.34 -7.04
C PHE A 32 -6.44 -0.95 -7.68
N THR A 33 -5.24 -0.55 -8.09
CA THR A 33 -5.04 0.67 -8.88
C THR A 33 -5.07 0.34 -10.37
N TYR A 34 -5.86 1.08 -11.13
CA TYR A 34 -5.87 1.06 -12.59
C TYR A 34 -6.10 2.46 -13.16
N GLY A 35 -5.25 2.87 -14.12
CA GLY A 35 -5.33 4.19 -14.74
C GLY A 35 -5.07 5.38 -13.81
N GLY A 36 -4.49 5.14 -12.63
CA GLY A 36 -4.26 6.16 -11.60
C GLY A 36 -5.34 6.21 -10.51
N ASP A 37 -6.44 5.47 -10.67
CA ASP A 37 -7.57 5.44 -9.73
C ASP A 37 -7.67 4.12 -8.96
N ILE A 38 -8.39 4.15 -7.86
CA ILE A 38 -8.76 2.96 -7.09
C ILE A 38 -10.04 2.34 -7.67
N TRP A 39 -9.98 1.03 -7.87
CA TRP A 39 -11.09 0.21 -8.35
C TRP A 39 -11.33 -0.95 -7.40
N THR A 40 -12.55 -1.45 -7.36
CA THR A 40 -12.89 -2.69 -6.65
C THR A 40 -13.61 -3.65 -7.59
N ALA A 41 -13.42 -4.95 -7.33
CA ALA A 41 -14.12 -6.03 -8.04
C ALA A 41 -14.36 -7.19 -7.06
N SER A 42 -15.23 -8.15 -7.44
CA SER A 42 -15.30 -9.44 -6.76
C SER A 42 -14.06 -10.28 -7.07
N ALA A 43 -13.55 -11.01 -6.09
CA ALA A 43 -12.46 -11.97 -6.28
C ALA A 43 -12.85 -13.12 -7.22
N SER A 44 -14.16 -13.40 -7.39
CA SER A 44 -14.68 -14.35 -8.36
C SER A 44 -14.73 -13.81 -9.79
N GLY A 45 -14.36 -12.55 -10.00
CA GLY A 45 -14.39 -11.88 -11.31
C GLY A 45 -15.66 -11.05 -11.52
N GLY A 46 -15.84 -10.56 -12.74
CA GLY A 46 -16.96 -9.71 -13.12
C GLY A 46 -16.55 -8.27 -13.43
N THR A 47 -17.49 -7.34 -13.31
CA THR A 47 -17.25 -5.93 -13.60
C THR A 47 -16.61 -5.22 -12.42
N ALA A 48 -15.52 -4.50 -12.68
CA ALA A 48 -14.89 -3.63 -11.68
C ALA A 48 -15.64 -2.29 -11.56
N THR A 49 -15.70 -1.77 -10.34
CA THR A 49 -16.28 -0.45 -10.03
C THR A 49 -15.17 0.52 -9.68
N ARG A 50 -15.16 1.69 -10.32
CA ARG A 50 -14.24 2.78 -10.01
C ARG A 50 -14.68 3.46 -8.72
N ILE A 51 -13.79 3.54 -7.75
CA ILE A 51 -14.06 4.10 -6.41
C ILE A 51 -13.65 5.57 -6.32
N THR A 52 -12.54 5.91 -6.95
CA THR A 52 -12.00 7.29 -7.01
C THR A 52 -11.93 7.78 -8.44
N ALA A 53 -11.88 9.09 -8.65
CA ALA A 53 -11.89 9.71 -9.98
C ALA A 53 -11.21 11.08 -9.98
N HIS A 54 -10.05 11.21 -9.34
CA HIS A 54 -9.29 12.45 -9.32
C HIS A 54 -8.21 12.45 -10.43
N PRO A 55 -7.80 13.61 -11.00
CA PRO A 55 -6.69 13.68 -11.95
C PRO A 55 -5.34 13.27 -11.38
N GLY A 56 -5.16 13.33 -10.04
CA GLY A 56 -3.99 12.83 -9.34
C GLY A 56 -3.95 11.30 -9.31
N ILE A 57 -2.85 10.75 -8.83
CA ILE A 57 -2.64 9.30 -8.75
C ILE A 57 -3.08 8.79 -7.38
N GLU A 58 -3.81 7.68 -7.36
CA GLU A 58 -4.17 6.93 -6.16
C GLU A 58 -3.58 5.53 -6.21
N VAL A 59 -2.91 5.14 -5.14
CA VAL A 59 -2.17 3.87 -5.04
C VAL A 59 -2.23 3.28 -3.63
N PHE A 60 -1.85 2.02 -3.50
CA PHE A 60 -1.71 1.32 -2.21
C PHE A 60 -2.99 1.35 -1.38
N ALA A 61 -4.11 1.01 -2.01
CA ALA A 61 -5.38 0.91 -1.32
C ALA A 61 -5.44 -0.33 -0.42
N HIS A 62 -5.85 -0.15 0.84
CA HIS A 62 -6.04 -1.22 1.82
C HIS A 62 -7.40 -1.12 2.47
N PHE A 63 -8.14 -2.22 2.52
CA PHE A 63 -9.40 -2.29 3.23
C PHE A 63 -9.21 -2.16 4.74
N SER A 64 -10.15 -1.47 5.41
CA SER A 64 -10.27 -1.56 6.87
C SER A 64 -10.62 -2.98 7.31
N PRO A 65 -10.34 -3.37 8.57
CA PRO A 65 -10.65 -4.72 9.06
C PRO A 65 -12.14 -5.11 8.95
N ASP A 66 -13.04 -4.15 8.97
CA ASP A 66 -14.48 -4.38 8.76
C ASP A 66 -14.92 -4.28 7.28
N GLY A 67 -14.00 -4.01 6.36
CA GLY A 67 -14.23 -3.90 4.92
C GLY A 67 -15.03 -2.69 4.46
N LYS A 68 -15.37 -1.76 5.36
CA LYS A 68 -16.23 -0.60 5.02
C LYS A 68 -15.48 0.58 4.43
N TRP A 69 -14.16 0.67 4.66
CA TRP A 69 -13.32 1.76 4.22
C TRP A 69 -12.13 1.26 3.42
N LEU A 70 -11.61 2.12 2.57
CA LEU A 70 -10.31 1.99 1.93
C LEU A 70 -9.43 3.16 2.38
N ALA A 71 -8.22 2.84 2.89
CA ALA A 71 -7.15 3.81 3.05
C ALA A 71 -6.21 3.70 1.86
N PHE A 72 -5.70 4.82 1.36
CA PHE A 72 -4.82 4.85 0.20
C PHE A 72 -3.89 6.06 0.22
N THR A 73 -2.86 6.01 -0.59
CA THR A 73 -2.00 7.15 -0.88
C THR A 73 -2.54 7.87 -2.12
N GLY A 74 -2.87 9.15 -1.98
CA GLY A 74 -3.38 9.98 -3.06
C GLY A 74 -2.53 11.23 -3.28
N GLN A 75 -2.50 11.72 -4.52
CA GLN A 75 -1.74 12.90 -4.94
C GLN A 75 -2.70 13.97 -5.49
N TYR A 76 -3.54 14.55 -4.63
CA TYR A 76 -4.59 15.48 -5.05
C TYR A 76 -4.08 16.93 -5.18
N ASP A 77 -3.24 17.37 -4.25
CA ASP A 77 -2.71 18.73 -4.21
C ASP A 77 -1.19 18.77 -4.47
N GLY A 78 -0.69 17.85 -5.30
CA GLY A 78 0.72 17.78 -5.71
C GLY A 78 1.57 16.84 -4.87
N ASP A 79 1.33 16.72 -3.56
CA ASP A 79 2.06 15.84 -2.65
C ASP A 79 1.28 14.55 -2.35
N GLU A 80 2.01 13.46 -2.11
CA GLU A 80 1.41 12.21 -1.68
C GLU A 80 0.95 12.31 -0.23
N GLN A 81 -0.34 12.06 0.02
CA GLN A 81 -0.95 12.10 1.34
C GLN A 81 -1.79 10.84 1.59
N VAL A 82 -2.08 10.56 2.86
CA VAL A 82 -2.98 9.49 3.26
C VAL A 82 -4.43 9.97 3.15
N TYR A 83 -5.25 9.18 2.47
CA TYR A 83 -6.69 9.39 2.31
C TYR A 83 -7.48 8.18 2.77
N VAL A 84 -8.74 8.40 3.12
CA VAL A 84 -9.73 7.35 3.31
C VAL A 84 -10.98 7.64 2.50
N VAL A 85 -11.64 6.59 2.01
CA VAL A 85 -12.91 6.66 1.28
C VAL A 85 -13.78 5.46 1.66
N PRO A 86 -15.13 5.57 1.69
CA PRO A 86 -15.98 4.41 1.83
C PRO A 86 -15.69 3.38 0.73
N SER A 87 -15.62 2.11 1.07
CA SER A 87 -15.24 1.07 0.11
C SER A 87 -16.27 0.83 -1.00
N GLY A 88 -17.45 1.40 -0.87
CA GLY A 88 -18.48 1.49 -1.92
C GLY A 88 -18.42 2.75 -2.78
N GLY A 89 -17.41 3.61 -2.57
CA GLY A 89 -17.28 4.91 -3.22
C GLY A 89 -17.81 6.07 -2.37
N GLY A 90 -17.41 7.27 -2.72
CA GLY A 90 -17.78 8.50 -2.01
C GLY A 90 -16.70 9.57 -2.16
N VAL A 91 -16.75 10.59 -1.33
CA VAL A 91 -15.75 11.66 -1.33
C VAL A 91 -14.58 11.25 -0.45
N PRO A 92 -13.36 11.17 -1.00
CA PRO A 92 -12.17 10.88 -0.21
C PRO A 92 -11.90 11.98 0.82
N LYS A 93 -11.52 11.57 2.03
CA LYS A 93 -11.09 12.46 3.11
C LYS A 93 -9.58 12.37 3.28
N GLN A 94 -8.91 13.51 3.20
CA GLN A 94 -7.48 13.62 3.49
C GLN A 94 -7.22 13.54 4.99
N LEU A 95 -6.19 12.78 5.38
CA LEU A 95 -5.81 12.56 6.78
C LEU A 95 -4.43 13.14 7.13
N THR A 96 -3.53 13.28 6.17
CA THR A 96 -2.20 13.86 6.38
C THR A 96 -2.02 15.11 5.54
N PHE A 97 -1.23 16.06 6.05
CA PHE A 97 -0.99 17.37 5.43
C PHE A 97 0.50 17.71 5.47
N TYR A 98 1.33 16.69 5.39
CA TYR A 98 2.78 16.88 5.39
C TYR A 98 3.22 17.40 4.01
N PRO A 99 3.83 18.59 3.94
CA PRO A 99 4.40 19.07 2.69
C PRO A 99 5.59 18.16 2.35
N ALA A 100 5.37 17.25 1.41
CA ALA A 100 6.44 16.44 0.89
C ALA A 100 7.51 17.35 0.28
N ARG A 101 8.72 16.87 0.17
CA ARG A 101 9.91 17.66 -0.22
C ARG A 101 9.83 18.24 -1.64
N GLY A 102 8.64 18.59 -2.13
CA GLY A 102 8.43 19.13 -3.47
C GLY A 102 8.73 18.13 -4.60
N PRO A 103 8.83 18.57 -5.83
CA PRO A 103 9.10 17.71 -6.99
C PRO A 103 10.58 17.35 -7.06
N LEU A 104 11.11 16.66 -6.05
CA LEU A 104 12.46 16.12 -6.10
C LEU A 104 12.50 14.94 -7.06
N THR A 105 13.10 15.10 -8.19
CA THR A 105 13.43 14.02 -9.11
C THR A 105 14.92 13.62 -8.94
N PRO A 106 15.19 12.29 -8.86
CA PRO A 106 14.28 11.18 -8.77
C PRO A 106 13.80 10.96 -7.33
N ARG A 107 12.50 10.81 -7.13
CA ARG A 107 11.96 10.34 -5.84
C ARG A 107 12.31 8.87 -5.66
N TRP A 108 12.84 8.56 -4.50
CA TRP A 108 13.19 7.21 -4.10
C TRP A 108 12.00 6.48 -3.43
N GLY A 109 10.84 6.46 -4.07
CA GLY A 109 9.62 5.84 -3.54
C GLY A 109 8.53 6.87 -3.26
N TRP A 110 7.38 6.38 -2.78
CA TRP A 110 6.21 7.19 -2.44
C TRP A 110 6.32 7.71 -1.02
N GLU A 111 6.06 9.00 -0.81
CA GLU A 111 5.88 9.56 0.52
C GLU A 111 4.47 9.22 1.04
N ASN A 112 4.30 9.12 2.35
CA ASN A 112 3.02 8.74 2.98
C ASN A 112 2.38 7.47 2.37
N GLN A 113 3.21 6.48 2.02
CA GLN A 113 2.75 5.20 1.47
C GLN A 113 1.96 4.43 2.51
N VAL A 114 0.70 4.11 2.20
CA VAL A 114 -0.16 3.30 3.08
C VAL A 114 0.26 1.84 3.02
N TYR A 115 0.34 1.20 4.19
CA TYR A 115 0.62 -0.24 4.36
C TYR A 115 -0.57 -1.01 4.93
N GLY A 116 -1.53 -0.35 5.57
CA GLY A 116 -2.71 -1.02 6.11
C GLY A 116 -3.38 -0.25 7.22
N TRP A 117 -4.08 -0.99 8.06
CA TRP A 117 -4.83 -0.48 9.20
C TRP A 117 -4.35 -1.15 10.49
N THR A 118 -4.54 -0.46 11.61
CA THR A 118 -4.46 -1.13 12.90
C THR A 118 -5.59 -2.15 13.04
N PRO A 119 -5.40 -3.25 13.78
CA PRO A 119 -6.41 -4.31 13.90
C PRO A 119 -7.78 -3.84 14.42
N ASP A 120 -7.80 -2.79 15.23
CA ASP A 120 -9.03 -2.16 15.75
C ASP A 120 -9.74 -1.26 14.71
N GLY A 121 -9.16 -1.08 13.52
CA GLY A 121 -9.70 -0.26 12.44
C GLY A 121 -9.70 1.24 12.70
N LYS A 122 -9.04 1.71 13.77
CA LYS A 122 -9.08 3.12 14.15
C LYS A 122 -8.00 3.97 13.52
N ARG A 123 -6.89 3.37 13.15
CA ARG A 123 -5.74 4.10 12.60
C ARG A 123 -5.24 3.44 11.32
N ILE A 124 -4.66 4.26 10.46
CA ILE A 124 -3.99 3.84 9.24
C ILE A 124 -2.49 3.82 9.49
N VAL A 125 -1.83 2.73 9.08
CA VAL A 125 -0.39 2.57 9.11
C VAL A 125 0.18 3.01 7.78
N PHE A 126 1.17 3.89 7.82
CA PHE A 126 1.82 4.39 6.61
C PHE A 126 3.30 4.71 6.88
N ARG A 127 4.06 4.78 5.83
CA ARG A 127 5.47 5.16 5.87
C ARG A 127 5.65 6.62 5.51
N SER A 128 6.58 7.30 6.21
CA SER A 128 6.98 8.67 5.89
C SER A 128 8.46 8.89 6.19
N SER A 129 9.09 9.76 5.42
CA SER A 129 10.46 10.23 5.64
C SER A 129 10.52 11.58 6.38
N ARG A 130 9.39 12.06 6.93
CA ARG A 130 9.25 13.42 7.50
C ARG A 130 10.28 13.78 8.57
N ASP A 131 10.67 12.82 9.39
CA ASP A 131 11.63 13.00 10.49
C ASP A 131 12.99 12.35 10.19
N SER A 132 13.23 12.00 8.91
CA SER A 132 14.44 11.31 8.52
C SER A 132 15.56 12.27 8.16
N TRP A 133 16.77 11.97 8.60
CA TRP A 133 17.99 12.71 8.23
C TRP A 133 18.45 12.41 6.79
N SER A 134 17.94 11.35 6.18
CA SER A 134 18.31 10.91 4.82
C SER A 134 17.08 10.53 4.00
N THR A 135 17.14 10.76 2.69
CA THR A 135 16.06 10.41 1.74
C THR A 135 15.84 8.90 1.56
N GLY A 136 16.80 8.08 1.97
CA GLY A 136 16.72 6.61 1.91
C GLY A 136 16.11 5.97 3.16
N ILE A 137 15.90 6.76 4.20
CA ILE A 137 15.45 6.32 5.50
C ILE A 137 14.02 6.82 5.75
N SER A 138 13.22 5.98 6.36
CA SER A 138 11.83 6.28 6.69
C SER A 138 11.43 5.58 7.98
N ARG A 139 10.24 5.91 8.49
CA ARG A 139 9.63 5.27 9.65
C ARG A 139 8.17 4.96 9.35
N LEU A 140 7.61 4.02 10.10
CA LEU A 140 6.18 3.81 10.11
C LEU A 140 5.51 4.78 11.09
N TYR A 141 4.41 5.31 10.64
CA TYR A 141 3.52 6.22 11.36
C TYR A 141 2.12 5.66 11.39
N THR A 142 1.34 6.16 12.31
CA THR A 142 -0.11 5.96 12.28
C THR A 142 -0.82 7.30 12.28
N VAL A 143 -1.99 7.36 11.62
CA VAL A 143 -2.92 8.49 11.68
C VAL A 143 -4.32 7.98 11.97
N SER A 144 -5.09 8.70 12.78
CA SER A 144 -6.48 8.32 13.06
C SER A 144 -7.34 8.41 11.80
N ALA A 145 -8.20 7.43 11.55
CA ALA A 145 -9.21 7.47 10.48
C ALA A 145 -10.20 8.64 10.65
N ALA A 146 -10.38 9.13 11.87
CA ALA A 146 -11.17 10.34 12.15
C ALA A 146 -10.40 11.64 11.80
N GLY A 147 -9.09 11.58 11.60
CA GLY A 147 -8.19 12.72 11.40
C GLY A 147 -7.40 13.04 12.66
N GLY A 148 -6.54 14.04 12.57
CA GLY A 148 -5.64 14.47 13.65
C GLY A 148 -4.16 14.29 13.29
N PRO A 149 -3.24 14.50 14.23
CA PRO A 149 -1.82 14.40 13.97
C PRO A 149 -1.40 12.96 13.67
N ALA A 150 -0.42 12.82 12.80
CA ALA A 150 0.28 11.56 12.60
C ALA A 150 1.28 11.33 13.73
N GLU A 151 1.37 10.09 14.21
CA GLU A 151 2.24 9.69 15.31
C GLU A 151 3.21 8.61 14.83
N PRO A 152 4.53 8.73 15.12
CA PRO A 152 5.47 7.68 14.80
C PRO A 152 5.15 6.42 15.60
N MET A 153 5.31 5.27 14.99
CA MET A 153 5.28 4.01 15.73
C MET A 153 6.53 3.89 16.62
N PRO A 154 6.42 3.31 17.83
CA PRO A 154 7.53 3.18 18.78
C PRO A 154 8.50 2.07 18.34
N MET A 155 9.03 2.17 17.13
CA MET A 155 9.90 1.16 16.51
C MET A 155 11.07 1.82 15.78
N PRO A 156 12.11 1.05 15.41
CA PRO A 156 13.21 1.53 14.59
C PRO A 156 12.77 2.06 13.22
N GLU A 157 13.72 2.57 12.48
CA GLU A 157 13.54 2.92 11.07
C GLU A 157 12.98 1.73 10.29
N ALA A 158 11.98 1.98 9.47
CA ALA A 158 11.29 0.96 8.70
C ALA A 158 10.89 1.50 7.33
N GLY A 159 11.24 0.75 6.31
CA GLY A 159 10.90 1.06 4.91
C GLY A 159 9.57 0.47 4.47
N ALA A 160 9.21 -0.67 5.03
CA ALA A 160 7.96 -1.38 4.81
C ALA A 160 7.61 -2.17 6.06
N GLY A 161 6.34 -2.47 6.27
CA GLY A 161 5.93 -3.33 7.38
C GLY A 161 4.44 -3.61 7.42
N ASP A 162 4.10 -4.73 8.05
CA ASP A 162 2.74 -5.16 8.28
C ASP A 162 2.55 -5.57 9.74
N LEU A 163 1.34 -5.35 10.27
CA LEU A 163 0.98 -5.67 11.64
C LEU A 163 0.38 -7.07 11.72
N SER A 164 0.72 -7.79 12.80
CA SER A 164 -0.03 -8.99 13.18
C SER A 164 -1.49 -8.65 13.48
N ALA A 165 -2.37 -9.65 13.34
CA ALA A 165 -3.81 -9.49 13.55
C ALA A 165 -4.20 -8.97 14.95
N ASP A 166 -3.35 -9.18 15.95
CA ASP A 166 -3.51 -8.66 17.31
C ASP A 166 -2.77 -7.33 17.57
N GLY A 167 -2.02 -6.83 16.58
CA GLY A 167 -1.21 -5.62 16.67
C GLY A 167 0.02 -5.74 17.60
N ALA A 168 0.33 -6.94 18.10
CA ALA A 168 1.43 -7.13 19.04
C ALA A 168 2.80 -7.20 18.36
N GLN A 169 2.83 -7.46 17.07
CA GLN A 169 4.06 -7.58 16.29
C GLN A 169 3.95 -6.79 14.99
N VAL A 170 5.10 -6.35 14.51
CA VAL A 170 5.27 -5.76 13.17
C VAL A 170 6.37 -6.52 12.47
N VAL A 171 6.07 -7.16 11.35
CA VAL A 171 7.10 -7.62 10.43
C VAL A 171 7.52 -6.42 9.57
N TYR A 172 8.83 -6.17 9.44
CA TYR A 172 9.30 -4.99 8.71
C TYR A 172 10.65 -5.22 8.03
N SER A 173 10.93 -4.39 7.03
CA SER A 173 12.26 -4.20 6.46
C SER A 173 12.77 -2.78 6.76
N PRO A 174 14.06 -2.59 7.10
CA PRO A 174 14.61 -1.27 7.45
C PRO A 174 14.54 -0.27 6.31
N PHE A 175 14.76 -0.73 5.07
CA PHE A 175 14.77 0.12 3.90
C PHE A 175 13.54 -0.13 3.03
N PHE A 176 12.93 0.94 2.52
CA PHE A 176 11.77 0.82 1.62
C PHE A 176 12.16 0.52 0.17
N ARG A 177 13.43 0.63 -0.16
CA ARG A 177 13.94 0.38 -1.49
C ARG A 177 15.28 -0.30 -1.42
N ASP A 178 15.48 -1.14 -2.37
CA ASP A 178 16.77 -1.67 -2.70
C ASP A 178 17.54 -0.66 -3.56
N PHE A 179 18.52 0.03 -2.95
CA PHE A 179 19.35 1.03 -3.64
C PHE A 179 20.49 0.44 -4.45
N ARG A 180 20.46 -0.84 -4.75
CA ARG A 180 21.56 -1.54 -5.37
C ARG A 180 21.43 -1.56 -6.88
N PRO A 181 22.39 -0.99 -7.61
CA PRO A 181 22.50 -1.19 -9.05
C PRO A 181 22.95 -2.60 -9.41
N GLU A 182 23.52 -3.32 -8.43
CA GLU A 182 24.19 -4.60 -8.65
C GLU A 182 23.34 -5.79 -8.21
N LYS A 183 23.32 -6.81 -9.05
CA LYS A 183 22.69 -8.09 -8.76
C LYS A 183 23.49 -8.83 -7.67
N ARG A 184 22.81 -9.44 -6.69
CA ARG A 184 23.42 -10.21 -5.58
C ARG A 184 24.28 -9.37 -4.61
N TYR A 185 23.90 -8.15 -4.38
CA TYR A 185 24.53 -7.32 -3.36
C TYR A 185 24.28 -7.90 -1.96
N SER A 186 25.30 -7.90 -1.12
CA SER A 186 25.25 -8.38 0.27
C SER A 186 25.91 -7.40 1.26
N GLY A 187 25.86 -6.10 0.98
CA GLY A 187 26.41 -5.05 1.85
C GLY A 187 25.40 -4.52 2.87
N GLY A 188 25.82 -3.55 3.67
CA GLY A 188 25.03 -2.99 4.78
C GLY A 188 23.71 -2.32 4.44
N THR A 189 23.43 -2.09 3.13
CA THR A 189 22.13 -1.61 2.64
C THR A 189 21.29 -2.73 2.04
N ALA A 190 21.67 -4.00 2.23
CA ALA A 190 20.81 -5.13 1.93
C ALA A 190 19.62 -5.12 2.89
N ASN A 191 18.41 -5.27 2.35
CA ASN A 191 17.23 -5.42 3.19
C ASN A 191 17.22 -6.82 3.83
N ASP A 192 16.90 -6.83 5.11
CA ASP A 192 16.57 -8.03 5.87
C ASP A 192 15.18 -7.88 6.45
N LEU A 193 14.55 -8.98 6.80
CA LEU A 193 13.27 -8.99 7.48
C LEU A 193 13.45 -9.15 8.99
N PHE A 194 12.73 -8.32 9.73
CA PHE A 194 12.69 -8.30 11.18
C PHE A 194 11.26 -8.42 11.69
N ILE A 195 11.11 -8.98 12.89
CA ILE A 195 9.90 -8.85 13.70
C ILE A 195 10.20 -7.92 14.87
N PHE A 196 9.37 -6.91 15.02
CA PHE A 196 9.37 -5.98 16.15
C PHE A 196 8.19 -6.30 17.07
N ASN A 197 8.45 -6.42 18.37
CA ASN A 197 7.41 -6.58 19.38
C ASN A 197 6.99 -5.20 19.90
N THR A 198 5.75 -4.82 19.68
CA THR A 198 5.23 -3.49 20.04
C THR A 198 5.12 -3.26 21.54
N LYS A 199 5.12 -4.32 22.36
CA LYS A 199 5.01 -4.24 23.82
C LYS A 199 6.38 -4.21 24.52
N THR A 200 7.33 -5.01 24.04
CA THR A 200 8.67 -5.10 24.68
C THR A 200 9.68 -4.18 24.04
N GLY A 201 9.46 -3.73 22.79
CA GLY A 201 10.42 -2.95 22.02
C GLY A 201 11.56 -3.78 21.40
N ASP A 202 11.49 -5.11 21.49
CA ASP A 202 12.51 -5.98 20.94
C ASP A 202 12.35 -6.16 19.44
N ALA A 203 13.46 -6.13 18.70
CA ALA A 203 13.51 -6.45 17.29
C ALA A 203 14.37 -7.69 17.05
N LYS A 204 13.89 -8.61 16.24
CA LYS A 204 14.59 -9.84 15.89
C LYS A 204 14.62 -10.03 14.40
N ARG A 205 15.80 -10.25 13.82
CA ARG A 205 15.97 -10.71 12.44
C ARG A 205 15.39 -12.11 12.28
N ILE A 206 14.59 -12.35 11.25
CA ILE A 206 13.88 -13.62 11.03
C ILE A 206 14.41 -14.42 9.84
N VAL A 207 15.16 -13.79 8.94
CA VAL A 207 15.77 -14.44 7.79
C VAL A 207 17.28 -14.32 7.91
N ASP A 208 17.99 -15.45 7.87
CA ASP A 208 19.44 -15.51 7.87
C ASP A 208 19.97 -15.93 6.48
N ASP A 209 19.72 -15.07 5.50
CA ASP A 209 20.22 -15.21 4.13
C ASP A 209 21.10 -13.99 3.80
N PRO A 210 22.24 -14.15 3.16
CA PRO A 210 23.09 -13.03 2.76
C PRO A 210 22.50 -12.19 1.61
N ARG A 211 21.38 -12.63 1.03
CA ARG A 211 20.63 -11.88 0.01
C ARG A 211 19.63 -10.95 0.65
N ALA A 212 19.17 -9.99 -0.11
CA ALA A 212 18.13 -9.08 0.38
C ALA A 212 16.75 -9.72 0.39
N ASP A 213 16.07 -9.58 1.51
CA ASP A 213 14.68 -9.95 1.73
C ASP A 213 13.84 -8.68 1.95
N ARG A 214 12.64 -8.62 1.38
CA ARG A 214 11.79 -7.43 1.41
C ARG A 214 10.32 -7.77 1.20
N ASP A 215 9.48 -6.73 1.33
CA ASP A 215 8.04 -6.77 1.10
C ASP A 215 7.34 -7.81 1.99
N PRO A 216 7.50 -7.70 3.35
CA PRO A 216 6.81 -8.58 4.28
C PRO A 216 5.31 -8.36 4.22
N MET A 217 4.57 -9.46 4.32
CA MET A 217 3.10 -9.48 4.39
C MET A 217 2.63 -10.39 5.52
#